data_c41423d3b04c0651a3356bf89494a7e7
#
_entry.id   c41423d3b04c0651a3356bf89494a7e7
#
_cell.length_a   1.000
_cell.length_b   1.000
_cell.length_c   1.000
_cell.angle_alpha   90.00
_cell.angle_beta   90.00
_cell.angle_gamma   90.00
#
_symmetry.space_group_name_H-M   'P 1'
#
loop_
_entity.id
_entity.type
_entity.pdbx_description
1 polymer ?
#
loop_
_entity_poly.entity_id
_entity_poly.type
_entity_poly.pdbx_seq_one_letter_code
_entity_poly.pdbx_strand_id
1 'polypeptide(L)'
;SVSAFLLNRSSDLNKLSTKNTDEWVKSMEKEKIPCGPIFNIKEAVENPQVESRNMIVKAYHKVIGDFKLAGNPIKMSSYKDEKTRGDIPDLDEHREKILKEFS
;
A
#
# COMPACT_ATOMS: atom_id res chain seq x y z
N SER A 1 -1.81 12.75 -39.65
CA SER A 1 -1.52 13.04 -38.25
C SER A 1 -1.69 11.85 -37.28
N VAL A 2 -2.73 11.03 -37.46
CA VAL A 2 -2.95 9.81 -36.63
C VAL A 2 -1.85 8.76 -36.86
N SER A 3 -1.37 8.65 -38.08
CA SER A 3 -0.31 7.71 -38.48
C SER A 3 1.04 8.01 -37.80
N ALA A 4 1.39 9.30 -37.65
CA ALA A 4 2.62 9.70 -36.98
C ALA A 4 2.60 9.40 -35.46
N PHE A 5 1.44 9.52 -34.82
CA PHE A 5 1.25 9.17 -33.40
C PHE A 5 1.43 7.67 -33.17
N LEU A 6 0.88 6.83 -34.05
CA LEU A 6 1.02 5.36 -33.97
C LEU A 6 2.48 4.89 -34.23
N LEU A 7 3.19 5.55 -35.16
CA LEU A 7 4.59 5.26 -35.45
C LEU A 7 5.50 5.59 -34.25
N ASN A 8 5.30 6.74 -33.60
CA ASN A 8 6.04 7.11 -32.40
C ASN A 8 5.81 6.08 -31.27
N ARG A 9 4.57 5.65 -31.05
CA ARG A 9 4.24 4.66 -30.04
C ARG A 9 4.92 3.32 -30.26
N SER A 10 5.04 2.87 -31.53
CA SER A 10 5.76 1.64 -31.88
C SER A 10 7.26 1.75 -31.62
N SER A 11 7.87 2.89 -31.93
CA SER A 11 9.29 3.13 -31.66
C SER A 11 9.59 3.17 -30.14
N ASP A 12 8.71 3.79 -29.37
CA ASP A 12 8.85 3.86 -27.92
C ASP A 12 8.73 2.48 -27.27
N LEU A 13 7.75 1.67 -27.68
CA LEU A 13 7.58 0.31 -27.22
C LEU A 13 8.81 -0.57 -27.55
N ASN A 14 9.34 -0.46 -28.75
CA ASN A 14 10.55 -1.20 -29.16
C ASN A 14 11.74 -0.80 -28.29
N LYS A 15 11.86 0.47 -27.93
CA LYS A 15 12.95 0.96 -27.08
C LYS A 15 12.76 0.53 -25.62
N LEU A 16 11.54 0.62 -25.09
CA LEU A 16 11.23 0.22 -23.72
C LEU A 16 11.35 -1.30 -23.49
N SER A 17 11.12 -2.12 -24.52
CA SER A 17 11.27 -3.58 -24.44
C SER A 17 12.73 -4.06 -24.34
N THR A 18 13.72 -3.17 -24.53
CA THR A 18 15.15 -3.54 -24.50
C THR A 18 15.71 -3.78 -23.09
N LYS A 19 14.99 -3.35 -22.06
CA LYS A 19 15.39 -3.51 -20.65
C LYS A 19 14.19 -3.90 -19.80
N ASN A 20 14.44 -4.49 -18.63
CA ASN A 20 13.40 -4.73 -17.66
C ASN A 20 13.01 -3.46 -16.88
N THR A 21 11.91 -3.51 -16.13
CA THR A 21 11.36 -2.37 -15.38
C THR A 21 12.38 -1.78 -14.40
N ASP A 22 13.09 -2.62 -13.66
CA ASP A 22 14.04 -2.14 -12.64
C ASP A 22 15.24 -1.42 -13.26
N GLU A 23 15.70 -1.91 -14.40
CA GLU A 23 16.80 -1.27 -15.16
C GLU A 23 16.38 0.09 -15.71
N TRP A 24 15.13 0.20 -16.19
CA TRP A 24 14.59 1.47 -16.66
C TRP A 24 14.42 2.45 -15.51
N VAL A 25 13.83 2.02 -14.38
CA VAL A 25 13.64 2.87 -13.20
C VAL A 25 14.98 3.41 -12.72
N LYS A 26 16.01 2.55 -12.54
CA LYS A 26 17.35 2.99 -12.14
C LYS A 26 18.00 3.96 -13.13
N SER A 27 17.80 3.73 -14.44
CA SER A 27 18.34 4.62 -15.46
C SER A 27 17.68 6.00 -15.41
N MET A 28 16.35 6.05 -15.24
CA MET A 28 15.59 7.29 -15.17
C MET A 28 15.85 8.07 -13.87
N GLU A 29 15.95 7.37 -12.73
CA GLU A 29 16.31 7.97 -11.44
C GLU A 29 17.69 8.65 -11.50
N LYS A 30 18.67 8.03 -12.17
CA LYS A 30 20.00 8.61 -12.36
C LYS A 30 19.93 9.94 -13.11
N GLU A 31 19.04 10.05 -14.07
CA GLU A 31 18.78 11.28 -14.84
C GLU A 31 17.76 12.23 -14.15
N LYS A 32 17.37 11.92 -12.90
CA LYS A 32 16.39 12.68 -12.10
C LYS A 32 15.01 12.79 -12.76
N ILE A 33 14.64 11.79 -13.54
CA ILE A 33 13.32 11.69 -14.15
C ILE A 33 12.39 10.96 -13.17
N PRO A 34 11.32 11.60 -12.69
CA PRO A 34 10.36 10.95 -11.79
C PRO A 34 9.72 9.75 -12.47
N CYS A 35 9.90 8.58 -11.90
CA CYS A 35 9.31 7.33 -12.42
C CYS A 35 9.17 6.32 -11.28
N GLY A 36 8.45 5.24 -11.53
CA GLY A 36 8.30 4.14 -10.60
C GLY A 36 7.67 2.93 -11.29
N PRO A 37 7.83 1.74 -10.73
CA PRO A 37 7.19 0.54 -11.24
C PRO A 37 5.68 0.55 -10.92
N ILE A 38 4.92 -0.15 -11.76
CA ILE A 38 3.51 -0.44 -11.48
C ILE A 38 3.46 -1.75 -10.69
N PHE A 39 3.05 -1.66 -9.44
CA PHE A 39 2.95 -2.81 -8.54
C PHE A 39 1.60 -3.51 -8.64
N ASN A 40 1.59 -4.83 -8.56
CA ASN A 40 0.39 -5.56 -8.19
C ASN A 40 0.12 -5.41 -6.67
N ILE A 41 -1.06 -5.86 -6.20
CA ILE A 41 -1.45 -5.69 -4.79
C ILE A 41 -0.46 -6.33 -3.81
N LYS A 42 0.06 -7.52 -4.14
CA LYS A 42 1.05 -8.19 -3.31
C LYS A 42 2.34 -7.38 -3.19
N GLU A 43 2.90 -6.96 -4.30
CA GLU A 43 4.12 -6.14 -4.36
C GLU A 43 3.93 -4.80 -3.64
N ALA A 44 2.75 -4.17 -3.80
CA ALA A 44 2.43 -2.94 -3.10
C ALA A 44 2.40 -3.12 -1.58
N VAL A 45 1.78 -4.18 -1.08
CA VAL A 45 1.68 -4.49 0.36
C VAL A 45 3.04 -4.85 0.97
N GLU A 46 3.91 -5.53 0.20
CA GLU A 46 5.26 -5.95 0.62
C GLU A 46 6.32 -4.84 0.42
N ASN A 47 5.93 -3.68 -0.11
CA ASN A 47 6.86 -2.58 -0.35
C ASN A 47 7.44 -2.04 0.97
N PRO A 48 8.77 -1.82 1.08
CA PRO A 48 9.41 -1.28 2.27
C PRO A 48 8.84 0.04 2.78
N GLN A 49 8.33 0.89 1.88
CA GLN A 49 7.67 2.13 2.25
C GLN A 49 6.37 1.89 3.02
N VAL A 50 5.59 0.87 2.64
CA VAL A 50 4.35 0.48 3.31
C VAL A 50 4.65 -0.03 4.72
N GLU A 51 5.72 -0.82 4.86
CA GLU A 51 6.18 -1.32 6.17
C GLU A 51 6.70 -0.18 7.05
N SER A 52 7.56 0.68 6.54
CA SER A 52 8.15 1.82 7.27
C SER A 52 7.09 2.80 7.79
N ARG A 53 5.99 2.93 7.06
CA ARG A 53 4.83 3.76 7.41
C ARG A 53 3.79 3.03 8.26
N ASN A 54 4.03 1.77 8.64
CA ASN A 54 3.08 0.94 9.39
C ASN A 54 1.67 0.95 8.75
N MET A 55 1.64 0.82 7.42
CA MET A 55 0.38 0.85 6.65
C MET A 55 -0.31 -0.51 6.58
N ILE A 56 0.36 -1.56 7.02
CA ILE A 56 -0.21 -2.89 7.23
C ILE A 56 0.02 -3.27 8.68
N VAL A 57 -1.06 -3.51 9.39
CA VAL A 57 -1.05 -3.88 10.81
C VAL A 57 -1.64 -5.27 11.02
N LYS A 58 -1.26 -5.91 12.12
CA LYS A 58 -1.81 -7.21 12.51
C LYS A 58 -3.03 -7.00 13.40
N ALA A 59 -4.00 -7.86 13.26
CA ALA A 59 -5.16 -7.96 14.14
C ALA A 59 -5.50 -9.44 14.38
N TYR A 60 -6.23 -9.70 15.45
CA TYR A 60 -6.72 -11.01 15.80
C TYR A 60 -8.25 -11.00 15.85
N HIS A 61 -8.85 -12.09 15.42
CA HIS A 61 -10.28 -12.34 15.58
C HIS A 61 -10.51 -13.78 16.03
N LYS A 62 -11.34 -14.00 17.03
CA LYS A 62 -11.53 -15.29 17.68
C LYS A 62 -11.95 -16.44 16.77
N VAL A 63 -12.58 -16.14 15.62
CA VAL A 63 -13.01 -17.15 14.64
C VAL A 63 -12.01 -17.31 13.49
N ILE A 64 -11.43 -16.20 13.00
CA ILE A 64 -10.55 -16.20 11.83
C ILE A 64 -9.08 -16.41 12.22
N GLY A 65 -8.71 -16.08 13.48
CA GLY A 65 -7.33 -16.05 13.94
C GLY A 65 -6.60 -14.76 13.53
N ASP A 66 -5.28 -14.86 13.37
CA ASP A 66 -4.44 -13.73 12.97
C ASP A 66 -4.64 -13.35 11.51
N PHE A 67 -4.76 -12.07 11.25
CA PHE A 67 -4.82 -11.53 9.89
C PHE A 67 -4.23 -10.13 9.82
N LYS A 68 -4.03 -9.65 8.59
CA LYS A 68 -3.49 -8.32 8.29
C LYS A 68 -4.60 -7.42 7.76
N LEU A 69 -4.56 -6.16 8.16
CA LEU A 69 -5.47 -5.13 7.66
C LEU A 69 -4.72 -3.81 7.41
N ALA A 70 -5.37 -2.89 6.74
CA ALA A 70 -4.81 -1.56 6.48
C ALA A 70 -4.60 -0.79 7.78
N GLY A 71 -3.42 -0.21 7.96
CA GLY A 71 -3.09 0.69 9.05
C GLY A 71 -3.71 2.07 8.86
N ASN A 72 -3.64 2.91 9.90
CA ASN A 72 -4.11 4.28 9.81
C ASN A 72 -3.15 5.12 8.94
N PRO A 73 -3.62 5.77 7.87
CA PRO A 73 -2.79 6.64 7.05
C PRO A 73 -2.42 7.96 7.76
N ILE A 74 -3.25 8.39 8.72
CA ILE A 74 -3.02 9.62 9.50
C ILE A 74 -2.05 9.29 10.63
N LYS A 75 -0.85 9.85 10.58
CA LYS A 75 0.18 9.69 11.61
C LYS A 75 0.26 10.97 12.44
N MET A 76 0.09 10.84 13.74
CA MET A 76 0.09 11.96 14.69
C MET A 76 1.19 11.74 15.73
N SER A 77 1.97 12.78 16.01
CA SER A 77 3.08 12.70 17.00
C SER A 77 2.59 12.45 18.43
N SER A 78 1.34 12.82 18.73
CA SER A 78 0.70 12.62 20.04
C SER A 78 0.17 11.20 20.26
N TYR A 79 0.13 10.36 19.23
CA TYR A 79 -0.36 8.98 19.31
C TYR A 79 0.68 7.98 18.84
N LYS A 80 0.85 6.94 19.63
CA LYS A 80 1.68 5.80 19.23
C LYS A 80 0.92 4.96 18.21
N ASP A 81 1.51 4.79 17.05
CA ASP A 81 0.94 3.96 15.98
C ASP A 81 1.36 2.49 16.17
N GLU A 82 0.56 1.74 16.90
CA GLU A 82 0.85 0.35 17.21
C GLU A 82 0.82 -0.54 15.96
N LYS A 83 1.77 -1.49 15.88
CA LYS A 83 1.86 -2.48 14.78
C LYS A 83 0.81 -3.59 14.88
N THR A 84 0.22 -3.75 16.07
CA THR A 84 -0.83 -4.74 16.33
C THR A 84 -2.05 -4.00 16.86
N ARG A 85 -3.20 -4.31 16.33
CA ARG A 85 -4.50 -3.85 16.85
C ARG A 85 -5.02 -4.86 17.85
N GLY A 86 -5.84 -4.40 18.77
CA GLY A 86 -6.54 -5.27 19.71
C GLY A 86 -7.49 -6.25 18.99
N ASP A 87 -8.10 -7.11 19.79
CA ASP A 87 -9.09 -8.06 19.28
C ASP A 87 -10.25 -7.33 18.62
N ILE A 88 -10.72 -7.88 17.51
CA ILE A 88 -11.89 -7.34 16.83
C ILE A 88 -13.12 -7.88 17.54
N PRO A 89 -13.98 -6.99 18.05
CA PRO A 89 -15.19 -7.41 18.77
C PRO A 89 -16.22 -8.02 17.81
N ASP A 90 -17.01 -8.94 18.34
CA ASP A 90 -18.23 -9.39 17.69
C ASP A 90 -19.31 -8.29 17.66
N LEU A 91 -20.32 -8.51 16.83
CA LEU A 91 -21.46 -7.62 16.78
C LEU A 91 -22.07 -7.47 18.18
N ASP A 92 -22.22 -6.22 18.62
CA ASP A 92 -22.86 -5.86 19.90
C ASP A 92 -22.09 -6.26 21.19
N GLU A 93 -20.87 -6.79 21.09
CA GLU A 93 -20.07 -7.25 22.22
C GLU A 93 -19.83 -6.16 23.29
N HIS A 94 -19.77 -4.91 22.90
CA HIS A 94 -19.49 -3.79 23.80
C HIS A 94 -20.72 -2.95 24.18
N ARG A 95 -21.96 -3.37 23.84
CA ARG A 95 -23.19 -2.62 24.09
C ARG A 95 -23.33 -2.15 25.54
N GLU A 96 -23.28 -3.09 26.48
CA GLU A 96 -23.47 -2.80 27.90
C GLU A 96 -22.45 -1.82 28.45
N LYS A 97 -21.18 -1.98 28.01
CA LYS A 97 -20.09 -1.08 28.38
C LYS A 97 -20.33 0.32 27.85
N ILE A 98 -20.72 0.46 26.59
CA ILE A 98 -20.98 1.74 25.94
C ILE A 98 -22.19 2.42 26.59
N LEU A 99 -23.29 1.71 26.78
CA LEU A 99 -24.48 2.28 27.43
C LEU A 99 -24.18 2.79 28.85
N LYS A 100 -23.36 2.06 29.60
CA LYS A 100 -22.97 2.48 30.95
C LYS A 100 -22.03 3.69 30.96
N GLU A 101 -21.22 3.88 29.94
CA GLU A 101 -20.30 5.02 29.84
C GLU A 101 -21.02 6.32 29.50
N PHE A 102 -22.13 6.23 28.75
CA PHE A 102 -22.89 7.39 28.28
C PHE A 102 -24.27 7.57 28.97
N SER A 103 -24.56 6.84 30.06
CA SER A 103 -25.73 7.02 30.93
C SER A 103 -25.36 7.86 32.13
#